data_34963869200e3370ce2b1692c2018dc4
#
_entry.id   34963869200e3370ce2b1692c2018dc4
#
_cell.length_a   1.000
_cell.length_b   1.000
_cell.length_c   1.000
_cell.angle_alpha   90.00
_cell.angle_beta   90.00
_cell.angle_gamma   90.00
#
_symmetry.space_group_name_H-M   'P 1'
#
loop_
_entity.id
_entity.type
_entity.pdbx_description
1 polymer ?
#
loop_
_entity_poly.entity_id
_entity_poly.type
_entity_poly.pdbx_seq_one_letter_code
_entity_poly.pdbx_strand_id
1 'polypeptide(L)' 'MSDDNPIKRWTAKRKATVLMDIFKGKTTAAEVARQYDLTASEVEGWIDEAWRST' A
#
# COMPACT_ATOMS: atom_id res chain seq x y z
N MET A 1 18.07 -13.06 -1.98
CA MET A 1 17.73 -12.64 -1.97
C MET A 1 17.58 -11.78 -1.53
N SER A 2 17.48 -11.26 -1.48
CA SER A 2 17.44 -10.37 -1.15
C SER A 2 16.51 -9.65 -0.68
N ASP A 3 15.67 -9.67 -0.38
CA ASP A 3 14.71 -9.04 0.12
C ASP A 3 14.97 -8.74 1.38
N ASP A 4 15.93 -8.34 1.69
CA ASP A 4 16.29 -8.05 2.89
C ASP A 4 15.74 -6.81 3.40
N ASN A 5 15.09 -5.99 2.79
CA ASN A 5 14.57 -4.77 3.34
C ASN A 5 13.08 -4.76 3.20
N PRO A 6 12.38 -5.39 4.11
CA PRO A 6 10.94 -5.54 3.99
C PRO A 6 10.20 -4.21 4.04
N ILE A 7 10.77 -3.20 4.62
CA ILE A 7 10.08 -1.94 4.67
C ILE A 7 10.04 -1.27 3.32
N LYS A 8 11.12 -1.36 2.58
CA LYS A 8 11.15 -0.73 1.30
C LYS A 8 10.71 -1.64 0.20
N ARG A 9 10.61 -2.94 0.50
CA ARG A 9 10.23 -3.85 -0.52
C ARG A 9 8.79 -4.15 -0.40
N TRP A 10 7.99 -3.60 -1.25
CA TRP A 10 6.56 -3.80 -1.23
C TRP A 10 6.17 -4.90 -2.18
N THR A 11 5.87 -6.05 -1.61
CA THR A 11 5.41 -7.17 -2.41
C THR A 11 3.94 -6.99 -2.70
N ALA A 12 3.44 -7.72 -3.67
CA ALA A 12 2.03 -7.66 -4.00
C ALA A 12 1.18 -8.04 -2.81
N LYS A 13 1.65 -8.99 -2.02
CA LYS A 13 0.92 -9.44 -0.87
C LYS A 13 0.78 -8.33 0.19
N ARG A 14 1.85 -7.61 0.43
CA ARG A 14 1.81 -6.52 1.40
C ARG A 14 0.91 -5.39 0.93
N LYS A 15 1.00 -5.06 -0.35
CA LYS A 15 0.14 -4.03 -0.90
C LYS A 15 -1.33 -4.42 -0.76
N ALA A 16 -1.63 -5.67 -1.05
CA ALA A 16 -3.01 -6.13 -0.97
C ALA A 16 -3.54 -6.00 0.44
N THR A 17 -2.73 -6.36 1.44
CA THR A 17 -3.15 -6.25 2.83
C THR A 17 -3.47 -4.82 3.19
N VAL A 18 -2.60 -3.90 2.81
CA VAL A 18 -2.79 -2.49 3.12
C VAL A 18 -4.02 -1.95 2.41
N LEU A 19 -4.19 -2.31 1.15
CA LEU A 19 -5.33 -1.84 0.38
C LEU A 19 -6.64 -2.35 0.95
N MET A 20 -6.64 -3.60 1.41
CA MET A 20 -7.84 -4.14 2.03
C MET A 20 -8.22 -3.34 3.27
N ASP A 21 -7.24 -2.95 4.06
CA ASP A 21 -7.52 -2.16 5.24
C ASP A 21 -8.13 -0.82 4.85
N ILE A 22 -7.65 -0.22 3.78
CA ILE A 22 -8.20 1.04 3.31
C ILE A 22 -9.64 0.85 2.85
N PHE A 23 -9.89 -0.20 2.08
CA PHE A 23 -11.21 -0.47 1.57
C PHE A 23 -12.20 -0.77 2.68
N LYS A 24 -11.73 -1.39 3.75
CA LYS A 24 -12.59 -1.68 4.89
C LYS A 24 -12.80 -0.49 5.81
N GLY A 25 -12.10 0.58 5.53
CA GLY A 25 -12.22 1.77 6.35
C GLY A 25 -11.40 1.75 7.63
N LYS A 26 -10.46 0.83 7.74
CA LYS A 26 -9.62 0.74 8.92
C LYS A 26 -8.51 1.78 8.89
N THR A 27 -8.12 2.20 7.72
CA THR A 27 -7.08 3.21 7.59
C THR A 27 -7.33 3.99 6.32
N THR A 28 -6.52 5.01 6.08
CA THR A 28 -6.66 5.82 4.88
C THR A 28 -5.33 5.86 4.16
N ALA A 29 -5.37 6.34 2.92
CA ALA A 29 -4.14 6.47 2.13
C ALA A 29 -3.14 7.37 2.82
N ALA A 30 -3.62 8.45 3.41
CA ALA A 30 -2.73 9.38 4.09
C ALA A 30 -2.07 8.73 5.30
N GLU A 31 -2.84 7.94 6.04
CA GLU A 31 -2.32 7.24 7.20
C GLU A 31 -1.25 6.24 6.79
N VAL A 32 -1.53 5.49 5.74
CA VAL A 32 -0.58 4.50 5.26
C VAL A 32 0.71 5.17 4.82
N ALA A 33 0.57 6.28 4.11
CA ALA A 33 1.74 7.01 3.63
C ALA A 33 2.61 7.45 4.80
N ARG A 34 1.99 7.96 5.85
CA ARG A 34 2.75 8.41 7.02
C ARG A 34 3.38 7.24 7.75
N GLN A 35 2.65 6.17 7.89
CA GLN A 35 3.10 5.03 8.67
C GLN A 35 4.30 4.35 8.02
N TYR A 36 4.31 4.28 6.70
CA TYR A 36 5.36 3.57 5.99
C TYR A 36 6.31 4.49 5.24
N ASP A 37 6.23 5.78 5.54
CA ASP A 37 7.14 6.76 4.94
C ASP A 37 7.02 6.77 3.43
N LEU A 38 5.80 6.77 2.95
CA LEU A 38 5.49 6.86 1.53
C LEU A 38 4.79 8.17 1.24
N THR A 39 4.59 8.46 -0.02
CA THR A 39 3.81 9.63 -0.38
C THR A 39 2.37 9.19 -0.60
N ALA A 40 1.45 10.12 -0.40
CA ALA A 40 0.05 9.84 -0.64
C ALA A 40 -0.18 9.45 -2.10
N SER A 41 0.58 10.04 -3.01
CA SER A 41 0.47 9.73 -4.42
C SER A 41 0.78 8.27 -4.70
N GLU A 42 1.79 7.73 -4.02
CA GLU A 42 2.15 6.34 -4.23
C GLU A 42 1.03 5.42 -3.79
N VAL A 43 0.47 5.70 -2.62
CA VAL A 43 -0.61 4.86 -2.11
C VAL A 43 -1.84 4.98 -3.00
N GLU A 44 -2.15 6.18 -3.45
CA GLU A 44 -3.29 6.38 -4.31
C GLU A 44 -3.10 5.68 -5.65
N GLY A 45 -1.88 5.63 -6.12
CA GLY A 45 -1.57 4.88 -7.34
C GLY A 45 -1.86 3.39 -7.18
N TRP A 46 -1.55 2.86 -6.02
CA TRP A 46 -1.85 1.45 -5.74
C TRP A 46 -3.35 1.21 -5.73
N ILE A 47 -4.10 2.13 -5.15
CA ILE A 47 -5.54 2.00 -5.10
C ILE A 47 -6.12 2.00 -6.51
N ASP A 48 -5.64 2.93 -7.33
CA ASP A 48 -6.08 3.04 -8.70
C ASP A 48 -5.78 1.75 -9.47
N GLU A 49 -4.60 1.22 -9.24
CA GLU A 49 -4.20 -0.01 -9.88
C GLU A 49 -5.09 -1.16 -9.49
N ALA A 50 -5.47 -1.22 -8.22
CA ALA A 50 -6.33 -2.27 -7.72
C ALA A 50 -7.70 -2.19 -8.38
N TRP A 51 -8.23 -0.99 -8.55
CA TRP A 51 -9.50 -0.81 -9.21
C TRP A 51 -9.44 -1.28 -10.66
N ARG A 52 -8.35 -1.01 -11.32
CA ARG A 52 -8.20 -1.39 -12.71
C ARG A 52 -8.02 -2.89 -12.88
N SER A 53 -7.44 -3.52 -11.89
CA SER A 53 -7.22 -4.95 -11.96
C SER A 53 -8.47 -5.75 -11.70
N THR A 54 -9.45 -5.13 -11.11
CA THR A 54 -10.70 -5.81 -10.82
C THR A 54 -11.67 -5.72 -12.00
#